data_5be5babf4130188fd3648e3b18acc07e
#
_entry.id   5be5babf4130188fd3648e3b18acc07e
#
_cell.length_a   1.000
_cell.length_b   1.000
_cell.length_c   1.000
_cell.angle_alpha   90.00
_cell.angle_beta   90.00
_cell.angle_gamma   90.00
#
_symmetry.space_group_name_H-M   'P 1'
#
loop_
_entity.id
_entity.type
_entity.pdbx_description
1 polymer ?
#
loop_
_entity_poly.entity_id
_entity_poly.type
_entity_poly.pdbx_seq_one_letter_code
_entity_poly.pdbx_strand_id
1 'polypeptide(L)'
;MRSRVFVVLSALTLSLLLPGAPSAAGADPSAAAVRAEDARVLAYWTPARIANAKFRDYVRNGAGKMIPYAKPGGGGVVTGASWPNGGAIQQRSGRILFSSGGSDWICSGSVVNDASTSNGYSIVLTAGHCVYDGSDGWSYNFLYMPNFDAEPSYDCNTRTDGCWRANLLTAHDDFVPEGFGSDETVRVDYGFARVGLRIAGGGTTELDAATGGYGLNTATIANSVTKWAFGYPAAGRYKGNDLVYCTGPTIDDPYGAPTWGIGCNMTGGSSGGPWIVGTTNPAVYTSSTLLTSVNSYGYNGLTYMFGPRFNTETQTVFTSATSGSASSGVSVVCSVGTSAPNC
;
A
#
# COMPACT_ATOMS: atom_id res chain seq x y z
N MET A 1 79.51 28.79 -35.79
CA MET A 1 78.36 27.93 -35.71
C MET A 1 78.21 27.48 -34.27
N ARG A 2 77.24 28.01 -33.52
CA ARG A 2 76.95 27.63 -32.13
C ARG A 2 75.63 26.84 -32.09
N SER A 3 75.75 25.53 -31.83
CA SER A 3 74.61 24.62 -31.68
C SER A 3 73.94 24.85 -30.32
N ARG A 4 72.66 25.15 -30.31
CA ARG A 4 71.83 25.24 -29.06
C ARG A 4 71.11 23.91 -28.88
N VAL A 5 71.41 23.24 -27.77
CA VAL A 5 70.72 22.05 -27.33
C VAL A 5 69.47 22.52 -26.52
N PHE A 6 68.29 22.14 -26.95
CA PHE A 6 67.06 22.30 -26.16
C PHE A 6 66.85 21.07 -25.34
N VAL A 7 66.87 21.23 -24.00
CA VAL A 7 66.42 20.18 -23.06
C VAL A 7 64.93 20.38 -22.85
N VAL A 8 64.17 19.35 -23.26
CA VAL A 8 62.72 19.29 -22.99
C VAL A 8 62.53 18.57 -21.64
N LEU A 9 62.12 19.32 -20.62
CA LEU A 9 61.65 18.72 -19.34
C LEU A 9 60.22 18.24 -19.52
N SER A 10 60.03 16.93 -19.53
CA SER A 10 58.69 16.30 -19.41
C SER A 10 58.28 16.25 -17.93
N ALA A 11 57.32 17.06 -17.55
CA ALA A 11 56.70 16.96 -16.25
C ALA A 11 55.72 15.79 -16.22
N LEU A 12 56.07 14.71 -15.47
CA LEU A 12 55.13 13.63 -15.15
C LEU A 12 54.17 14.10 -14.07
N THR A 13 52.93 14.36 -14.42
CA THR A 13 51.83 14.58 -13.44
C THR A 13 51.37 13.22 -12.92
N LEU A 14 51.75 12.89 -11.70
CA LEU A 14 51.25 11.75 -10.94
C LEU A 14 49.82 12.06 -10.46
N SER A 15 48.78 11.53 -11.14
CA SER A 15 47.40 11.63 -10.70
C SER A 15 47.20 10.67 -9.53
N LEU A 16 47.13 11.16 -8.30
CA LEU A 16 46.66 10.39 -7.14
C LEU A 16 45.17 10.07 -7.34
N LEU A 17 44.88 8.82 -7.65
CA LEU A 17 43.55 8.25 -7.51
C LEU A 17 43.24 8.14 -6.02
N LEU A 18 42.48 9.06 -5.47
CA LEU A 18 41.86 8.92 -4.15
C LEU A 18 40.85 7.77 -4.23
N PRO A 19 40.92 6.77 -3.34
CA PRO A 19 39.88 5.74 -3.27
C PRO A 19 38.56 6.44 -2.94
N GLY A 20 37.55 6.21 -3.78
CA GLY A 20 36.18 6.70 -3.54
C GLY A 20 35.75 6.25 -2.16
N ALA A 21 35.27 7.18 -1.34
CA ALA A 21 34.64 6.83 -0.07
C ALA A 21 33.50 5.85 -0.33
N PRO A 22 33.39 4.74 0.43
CA PRO A 22 32.26 3.84 0.30
C PRO A 22 30.99 4.66 0.55
N SER A 23 30.04 4.54 -0.37
CA SER A 23 28.68 5.07 -0.19
C SER A 23 28.18 4.48 1.12
N ALA A 24 27.84 5.31 2.10
CA ALA A 24 27.29 4.83 3.37
C ALA A 24 25.95 4.16 3.04
N ALA A 25 25.94 2.84 2.95
CA ALA A 25 24.71 2.09 3.08
C ALA A 25 24.07 2.52 4.39
N GLY A 26 22.82 3.01 4.35
CA GLY A 26 22.13 3.49 5.52
C GLY A 26 22.19 2.43 6.61
N ALA A 27 22.82 2.75 7.75
CA ALA A 27 22.89 1.83 8.87
C ALA A 27 21.46 1.52 9.34
N ASP A 28 21.15 0.25 9.57
CA ASP A 28 19.88 -0.14 10.18
C ASP A 28 19.65 0.66 11.46
N PRO A 29 18.46 1.26 11.65
CA PRO A 29 18.18 2.04 12.83
C PRO A 29 18.37 1.17 14.09
N SER A 30 18.98 1.71 15.14
CA SER A 30 19.12 0.96 16.39
C SER A 30 17.74 0.55 16.92
N ALA A 31 17.66 -0.59 17.63
CA ALA A 31 16.41 -1.04 18.24
C ALA A 31 15.79 0.02 19.18
N ALA A 32 16.60 0.91 19.76
CA ALA A 32 16.12 2.02 20.57
C ALA A 32 15.42 3.09 19.73
N ALA A 33 15.97 3.42 18.54
CA ALA A 33 15.37 4.36 17.62
C ALA A 33 14.03 3.84 17.06
N VAL A 34 13.97 2.53 16.73
CA VAL A 34 12.73 1.88 16.29
C VAL A 34 11.65 1.99 17.37
N ARG A 35 11.96 1.63 18.61
CA ARG A 35 11.00 1.73 19.72
C ARG A 35 10.56 3.17 20.02
N ALA A 36 11.47 4.13 19.90
CA ALA A 36 11.13 5.55 20.07
C ALA A 36 10.14 6.02 19.01
N GLU A 37 10.35 5.60 17.76
CA GLU A 37 9.45 5.92 16.66
C GLU A 37 8.10 5.22 16.79
N ASP A 38 8.07 3.95 17.20
CA ASP A 38 6.82 3.23 17.50
C ASP A 38 6.01 3.95 18.57
N ALA A 39 6.66 4.36 19.67
CA ALA A 39 6.01 5.11 20.74
C ALA A 39 5.49 6.47 20.24
N ARG A 40 6.25 7.16 19.37
CA ARG A 40 5.85 8.43 18.77
C ARG A 40 4.59 8.27 17.91
N VAL A 41 4.54 7.24 17.04
CA VAL A 41 3.39 6.99 16.17
C VAL A 41 2.16 6.58 16.99
N LEU A 42 2.32 5.76 18.01
CA LEU A 42 1.23 5.42 18.93
C LEU A 42 0.67 6.68 19.63
N ALA A 43 1.55 7.55 20.13
CA ALA A 43 1.13 8.79 20.79
C ALA A 43 0.49 9.80 19.81
N TYR A 44 0.88 9.75 18.53
CA TYR A 44 0.29 10.59 17.48
C TYR A 44 -1.19 10.25 17.24
N TRP A 45 -1.54 8.97 17.17
CA TRP A 45 -2.89 8.50 16.89
C TRP A 45 -3.80 8.57 18.12
N THR A 46 -4.13 9.79 18.52
CA THR A 46 -5.11 10.03 19.59
C THR A 46 -6.54 9.72 19.10
N PRO A 47 -7.49 9.39 19.99
CA PRO A 47 -8.90 9.19 19.62
C PRO A 47 -9.50 10.35 18.81
N ALA A 48 -9.11 11.59 19.13
CA ALA A 48 -9.58 12.76 18.40
C ALA A 48 -9.05 12.80 16.96
N ARG A 49 -7.77 12.46 16.71
CA ARG A 49 -7.21 12.38 15.36
C ARG A 49 -7.89 11.29 14.54
N ILE A 50 -8.05 10.12 15.12
CA ILE A 50 -8.70 8.97 14.48
C ILE A 50 -10.14 9.29 14.10
N ALA A 51 -10.91 9.94 15.00
CA ALA A 51 -12.29 10.34 14.74
C ALA A 51 -12.41 11.39 13.62
N ASN A 52 -11.37 12.21 13.42
CA ASN A 52 -11.31 13.24 12.38
C ASN A 52 -10.54 12.79 11.12
N ALA A 53 -9.97 11.59 11.10
CA ALA A 53 -9.28 11.07 9.94
C ALA A 53 -10.26 10.93 8.76
N LYS A 54 -9.84 11.47 7.61
CA LYS A 54 -10.63 11.51 6.39
C LYS A 54 -10.38 10.23 5.58
N PHE A 55 -11.25 9.95 4.64
CA PHE A 55 -10.99 8.94 3.62
C PHE A 55 -10.55 9.65 2.34
N ARG A 56 -9.51 9.13 1.68
CA ARG A 56 -9.18 9.50 0.31
C ARG A 56 -10.11 8.75 -0.60
N ASP A 57 -11.08 9.46 -1.14
CA ASP A 57 -12.07 8.87 -2.01
C ASP A 57 -12.08 9.65 -3.33
N TYR A 58 -11.64 8.98 -4.36
CA TYR A 58 -11.57 9.55 -5.69
C TYR A 58 -12.61 8.90 -6.59
N VAL A 59 -13.38 9.71 -7.28
CA VAL A 59 -14.19 9.28 -8.41
C VAL A 59 -13.75 10.01 -9.65
N ARG A 60 -13.74 9.30 -10.76
CA ARG A 60 -13.50 9.91 -12.07
C ARG A 60 -14.83 10.43 -12.64
N ASN A 61 -14.80 11.54 -13.33
CA ASN A 61 -15.93 11.95 -14.18
C ASN A 61 -15.82 11.25 -15.54
N GLY A 62 -16.86 11.39 -16.37
CA GLY A 62 -16.88 10.79 -17.70
C GLY A 62 -15.78 11.31 -18.67
N ALA A 63 -15.03 12.33 -18.28
CA ALA A 63 -13.85 12.83 -19.02
C ALA A 63 -12.52 12.29 -18.42
N GLY A 64 -12.58 11.32 -17.52
CA GLY A 64 -11.41 10.73 -16.89
C GLY A 64 -10.75 11.55 -15.79
N LYS A 65 -11.25 12.76 -15.50
CA LYS A 65 -10.70 13.62 -14.45
C LYS A 65 -11.15 13.17 -13.07
N MET A 66 -10.21 13.09 -12.14
CA MET A 66 -10.49 12.80 -10.74
C MET A 66 -11.23 13.96 -10.08
N ILE A 67 -12.26 13.64 -9.31
CA ILE A 67 -13.03 14.59 -8.51
C ILE A 67 -13.30 14.00 -7.12
N PRO A 68 -13.47 14.82 -6.07
CA PRO A 68 -13.91 14.33 -4.77
C PRO A 68 -15.23 13.56 -4.89
N TYR A 69 -15.35 12.49 -4.11
CA TYR A 69 -16.47 11.56 -4.18
C TYR A 69 -17.84 12.20 -3.99
N ALA A 70 -18.79 11.81 -4.83
CA ALA A 70 -20.22 12.02 -4.65
C ALA A 70 -20.95 10.68 -4.84
N LYS A 71 -21.91 10.41 -3.97
CA LYS A 71 -22.64 9.16 -3.74
C LYS A 71 -23.02 8.34 -5.01
N PRO A 72 -22.72 7.01 -5.08
CA PRO A 72 -23.13 6.14 -6.19
C PRO A 72 -24.61 5.76 -6.17
N GLY A 73 -25.16 5.51 -7.34
CA GLY A 73 -26.47 4.87 -7.57
C GLY A 73 -26.29 3.44 -8.12
N GLY A 74 -27.07 2.51 -7.61
CA GLY A 74 -26.87 1.08 -7.57
C GLY A 74 -27.14 0.21 -8.79
N GLY A 75 -26.82 -1.04 -8.63
CA GLY A 75 -27.27 -2.23 -9.38
C GLY A 75 -26.21 -3.32 -9.57
N GLY A 76 -26.44 -4.53 -9.07
CA GLY A 76 -25.64 -5.71 -9.36
C GLY A 76 -25.54 -6.72 -8.23
N VAL A 77 -25.05 -7.89 -8.43
CA VAL A 77 -24.84 -9.07 -7.55
C VAL A 77 -24.38 -8.63 -6.14
N VAL A 78 -23.70 -9.23 -5.28
CA VAL A 78 -23.33 -8.64 -3.96
C VAL A 78 -22.50 -7.38 -4.16
N THR A 79 -23.13 -6.23 -3.97
CA THR A 79 -22.56 -4.90 -4.27
C THR A 79 -22.18 -4.14 -3.01
N GLY A 80 -21.71 -4.84 -1.98
CA GLY A 80 -21.34 -4.26 -0.70
C GLY A 80 -22.23 -4.73 0.44
N ALA A 81 -21.97 -5.94 0.92
CA ALA A 81 -22.54 -6.52 2.13
C ALA A 81 -21.43 -6.70 3.16
N SER A 82 -21.80 -6.69 4.45
CA SER A 82 -20.94 -7.12 5.54
C SER A 82 -20.48 -8.55 5.31
N TRP A 83 -19.21 -8.84 5.57
CA TRP A 83 -18.64 -10.18 5.47
C TRP A 83 -19.03 -11.04 6.69
N PRO A 84 -19.88 -12.07 6.54
CA PRO A 84 -20.44 -12.76 7.70
C PRO A 84 -19.59 -13.94 8.21
N ASN A 85 -18.56 -14.36 7.46
CA ASN A 85 -17.95 -15.67 7.66
C ASN A 85 -16.60 -15.63 8.38
N GLY A 86 -16.09 -14.43 8.73
CA GLY A 86 -14.78 -14.32 9.37
C GLY A 86 -13.65 -14.96 8.56
N GLY A 87 -12.79 -15.72 9.24
CA GLY A 87 -11.79 -16.58 8.62
C GLY A 87 -10.60 -15.85 7.99
N ALA A 88 -9.98 -16.51 7.01
CA ALA A 88 -8.69 -16.09 6.45
C ALA A 88 -8.69 -14.67 5.88
N ILE A 89 -9.75 -14.29 5.15
CA ILE A 89 -9.81 -12.95 4.55
C ILE A 89 -9.92 -11.85 5.60
N GLN A 90 -10.69 -12.07 6.66
CA GLN A 90 -10.86 -11.11 7.75
C GLN A 90 -9.56 -10.94 8.53
N GLN A 91 -8.86 -12.04 8.85
CA GLN A 91 -7.57 -12.00 9.58
C GLN A 91 -6.49 -11.24 8.82
N ARG A 92 -6.46 -11.37 7.48
CA ARG A 92 -5.43 -10.79 6.62
C ARG A 92 -5.77 -9.40 6.09
N SER A 93 -7.05 -9.00 6.19
CA SER A 93 -7.50 -7.65 5.82
C SER A 93 -7.47 -6.74 7.02
N GLY A 94 -7.17 -5.47 6.81
CA GLY A 94 -7.04 -4.54 7.93
C GLY A 94 -7.30 -3.09 7.55
N ARG A 95 -7.42 -2.29 8.59
CA ARG A 95 -7.54 -0.85 8.53
C ARG A 95 -6.16 -0.21 8.49
N ILE A 96 -6.04 0.86 7.71
CA ILE A 96 -4.84 1.68 7.66
C ILE A 96 -5.16 3.08 8.13
N LEU A 97 -4.30 3.64 8.99
CA LEU A 97 -4.22 5.05 9.33
C LEU A 97 -2.92 5.61 8.79
N PHE A 98 -2.93 6.82 8.23
CA PHE A 98 -1.72 7.51 7.79
C PHE A 98 -1.95 9.02 7.74
N SER A 99 -0.86 9.79 7.68
CA SER A 99 -0.87 11.23 7.50
C SER A 99 -0.26 11.58 6.15
N SER A 100 -0.79 12.60 5.49
CA SER A 100 -0.25 13.19 4.26
C SER A 100 -0.77 14.62 4.13
N GLY A 101 0.08 15.57 3.68
CA GLY A 101 -0.30 16.97 3.50
C GLY A 101 -0.84 17.66 4.77
N GLY A 102 -0.37 17.23 5.95
CA GLY A 102 -0.85 17.76 7.24
C GLY A 102 -2.26 17.30 7.64
N SER A 103 -2.88 16.39 6.90
CA SER A 103 -4.17 15.76 7.22
C SER A 103 -3.99 14.28 7.57
N ASP A 104 -4.95 13.75 8.33
CA ASP A 104 -5.01 12.35 8.72
C ASP A 104 -6.04 11.62 7.85
N TRP A 105 -5.68 10.41 7.41
CA TRP A 105 -6.41 9.64 6.42
C TRP A 105 -6.58 8.18 6.83
N ILE A 106 -7.58 7.52 6.24
CA ILE A 106 -7.86 6.10 6.40
C ILE A 106 -7.93 5.39 5.05
N CYS A 107 -7.39 4.19 5.01
CA CYS A 107 -7.47 3.23 3.91
C CYS A 107 -7.71 1.81 4.44
N SER A 108 -7.72 0.86 3.55
CA SER A 108 -7.72 -0.58 3.79
C SER A 108 -6.45 -1.21 3.21
N GLY A 109 -6.14 -2.41 3.65
CA GLY A 109 -5.02 -3.17 3.10
C GLY A 109 -5.13 -4.66 3.41
N SER A 110 -4.17 -5.41 2.93
CA SER A 110 -4.06 -6.85 3.21
C SER A 110 -2.63 -7.32 3.32
N VAL A 111 -2.41 -8.39 4.08
CA VAL A 111 -1.09 -8.99 4.28
C VAL A 111 -0.70 -9.82 3.07
N VAL A 112 0.51 -9.58 2.56
CA VAL A 112 1.12 -10.33 1.46
C VAL A 112 2.12 -11.31 2.03
N ASN A 113 2.14 -12.53 1.50
CA ASN A 113 3.14 -13.53 1.84
C ASN A 113 4.49 -13.15 1.20
N ASP A 114 5.49 -12.87 2.01
CA ASP A 114 6.85 -12.56 1.58
C ASP A 114 7.80 -13.77 1.65
N ALA A 115 7.24 -14.96 1.85
CA ALA A 115 7.92 -16.26 1.97
C ALA A 115 8.73 -16.44 3.26
N SER A 116 8.63 -15.53 4.24
CA SER A 116 9.28 -15.66 5.55
C SER A 116 8.36 -15.13 6.65
N THR A 117 8.41 -15.72 7.83
CA THR A 117 7.72 -15.27 9.04
C THR A 117 8.70 -15.02 10.19
N SER A 118 9.97 -14.78 9.83
CA SER A 118 11.07 -14.59 10.79
C SER A 118 12.21 -13.71 10.25
N ASN A 119 11.87 -12.78 9.36
CA ASN A 119 12.82 -11.84 8.75
C ASN A 119 12.79 -10.43 9.40
N GLY A 120 11.97 -10.23 10.42
CA GLY A 120 11.85 -8.99 11.19
C GLY A 120 10.86 -7.98 10.60
N TYR A 121 10.14 -8.34 9.54
CA TYR A 121 9.13 -7.50 8.91
C TYR A 121 8.05 -8.33 8.22
N SER A 122 6.99 -7.67 7.77
CA SER A 122 5.96 -8.24 6.88
C SER A 122 5.52 -7.19 5.87
N ILE A 123 4.83 -7.61 4.81
CA ILE A 123 4.40 -6.73 3.73
C ILE A 123 2.88 -6.56 3.74
N VAL A 124 2.43 -5.33 3.68
CA VAL A 124 1.02 -4.94 3.52
C VAL A 124 0.83 -4.33 2.13
N LEU A 125 -0.10 -4.88 1.36
CA LEU A 125 -0.60 -4.32 0.11
C LEU A 125 -1.69 -3.29 0.40
N THR A 126 -1.65 -2.16 -0.30
CA THR A 126 -2.69 -1.13 -0.31
C THR A 126 -2.74 -0.41 -1.65
N ALA A 127 -3.54 0.63 -1.79
CA ALA A 127 -3.54 1.47 -2.99
C ALA A 127 -2.32 2.41 -3.02
N GLY A 128 -1.88 2.79 -4.20
CA GLY A 128 -0.79 3.75 -4.40
C GLY A 128 -1.10 5.09 -3.75
N HIS A 129 -2.33 5.59 -3.91
CA HIS A 129 -2.77 6.85 -3.29
C HIS A 129 -2.87 6.81 -1.75
N CYS A 130 -2.75 5.64 -1.11
CA CYS A 130 -2.62 5.51 0.34
C CYS A 130 -1.16 5.61 0.81
N VAL A 131 -0.18 5.43 -0.08
CA VAL A 131 1.25 5.55 0.24
C VAL A 131 1.89 6.81 -0.30
N TYR A 132 1.35 7.37 -1.39
CA TYR A 132 1.88 8.57 -2.03
C TYR A 132 0.76 9.47 -2.58
N ASP A 133 0.95 10.77 -2.49
CA ASP A 133 0.10 11.80 -3.13
C ASP A 133 0.96 12.76 -3.92
N GLY A 134 0.57 13.07 -5.16
CA GLY A 134 1.35 13.92 -6.05
C GLY A 134 1.62 15.32 -5.53
N SER A 135 0.70 15.87 -4.70
CA SER A 135 0.86 17.20 -4.11
C SER A 135 1.54 17.18 -2.74
N ASP A 136 1.31 16.12 -1.97
CA ASP A 136 1.69 16.04 -0.56
C ASP A 136 2.92 15.12 -0.32
N GLY A 137 3.31 14.34 -1.33
CA GLY A 137 4.41 13.38 -1.25
C GLY A 137 4.03 12.09 -0.54
N TRP A 138 5.02 11.46 0.09
CA TRP A 138 4.85 10.19 0.77
C TRP A 138 4.06 10.30 2.06
N SER A 139 3.25 9.27 2.31
CA SER A 139 2.50 9.12 3.56
C SER A 139 3.45 8.82 4.73
N TYR A 140 3.07 9.26 5.93
CA TYR A 140 3.82 9.06 7.17
C TYR A 140 2.86 8.74 8.33
N ASN A 141 3.38 8.39 9.50
CA ASN A 141 2.59 7.86 10.63
C ASN A 141 1.73 6.65 10.24
N PHE A 142 2.20 5.87 9.26
CA PHE A 142 1.43 4.77 8.68
C PHE A 142 1.31 3.62 9.68
N LEU A 143 0.07 3.24 9.98
CA LEU A 143 -0.29 2.21 10.95
C LEU A 143 -1.28 1.23 10.33
N TYR A 144 -0.97 -0.07 10.41
CA TYR A 144 -1.84 -1.14 9.96
C TYR A 144 -2.44 -1.90 11.14
N MET A 145 -3.72 -2.18 11.08
CA MET A 145 -4.50 -2.92 12.09
C MET A 145 -5.24 -4.07 11.39
N PRO A 146 -4.72 -5.31 11.45
CA PRO A 146 -5.37 -6.48 10.85
C PRO A 146 -6.64 -6.85 11.61
N ASN A 147 -7.49 -7.67 10.99
CA ASN A 147 -8.70 -8.22 11.60
C ASN A 147 -9.58 -7.15 12.27
N PHE A 148 -9.67 -5.97 11.66
CA PHE A 148 -10.30 -4.81 12.29
C PHE A 148 -11.78 -5.01 12.55
N ASP A 149 -12.47 -5.81 11.73
CA ASP A 149 -13.88 -6.16 11.88
C ASP A 149 -14.18 -6.94 13.18
N ALA A 150 -13.31 -7.88 13.55
CA ALA A 150 -13.48 -8.65 14.78
C ALA A 150 -13.28 -7.79 16.03
N GLU A 151 -12.41 -6.78 15.94
CA GLU A 151 -12.08 -5.88 17.04
C GLU A 151 -11.90 -4.46 16.51
N PRO A 152 -13.02 -3.72 16.27
CA PRO A 152 -12.98 -2.38 15.66
C PRO A 152 -12.52 -1.32 16.68
N SER A 153 -11.35 -1.55 17.29
CA SER A 153 -10.67 -0.67 18.23
C SER A 153 -9.42 -0.08 17.60
N TYR A 154 -9.17 1.18 17.84
CA TYR A 154 -7.95 1.87 17.45
C TYR A 154 -6.89 1.93 18.58
N ASP A 155 -7.19 1.36 19.74
CA ASP A 155 -6.24 1.30 20.84
C ASP A 155 -5.31 0.10 20.68
N CYS A 156 -4.13 0.35 20.13
CA CYS A 156 -3.12 -0.67 19.88
C CYS A 156 -2.62 -1.36 21.15
N ASN A 157 -2.81 -0.77 22.35
CA ASN A 157 -2.39 -1.38 23.60
C ASN A 157 -3.35 -2.48 24.06
N THR A 158 -4.61 -2.38 23.66
CA THR A 158 -5.67 -3.32 24.08
C THR A 158 -6.06 -4.31 22.99
N ARG A 159 -5.74 -4.00 21.70
CA ARG A 159 -6.07 -4.90 20.58
C ARG A 159 -5.38 -6.26 20.71
N THR A 160 -6.18 -7.33 20.65
CA THR A 160 -5.68 -8.71 20.60
C THR A 160 -4.83 -8.95 19.35
N ASP A 161 -5.30 -8.50 18.19
CA ASP A 161 -4.59 -8.65 16.93
C ASP A 161 -3.47 -7.62 16.72
N GLY A 162 -3.35 -6.63 17.60
CA GLY A 162 -2.24 -5.68 17.60
C GLY A 162 -2.28 -4.62 16.50
N CYS A 163 -1.17 -3.91 16.38
CA CYS A 163 -0.91 -2.90 15.35
C CYS A 163 0.53 -3.00 14.85
N TRP A 164 0.76 -2.60 13.60
CA TRP A 164 2.07 -2.61 12.95
C TRP A 164 2.31 -1.28 12.23
N ARG A 165 3.47 -0.67 12.50
CA ARG A 165 3.90 0.57 11.86
C ARG A 165 4.73 0.26 10.61
N ALA A 166 4.46 0.98 9.53
CA ALA A 166 5.33 0.93 8.36
C ALA A 166 6.66 1.63 8.63
N ASN A 167 7.72 1.01 8.16
CA ASN A 167 9.06 1.57 8.15
C ASN A 167 9.57 1.82 6.71
N LEU A 168 8.84 1.36 5.70
CA LEU A 168 9.15 1.57 4.30
C LEU A 168 7.85 1.55 3.49
N LEU A 169 7.75 2.42 2.49
CA LEU A 169 6.66 2.47 1.52
C LEU A 169 7.23 2.38 0.11
N THR A 170 6.52 1.68 -0.78
CA THR A 170 6.89 1.55 -2.20
C THR A 170 5.71 1.85 -3.09
N ALA A 171 5.98 2.47 -4.24
CA ALA A 171 5.03 2.68 -5.32
C ALA A 171 5.76 2.60 -6.67
N HIS A 172 5.00 2.42 -7.74
CA HIS A 172 5.52 2.44 -9.11
C HIS A 172 5.97 3.86 -9.50
N ASP A 173 7.03 4.00 -10.31
CA ASP A 173 7.55 5.30 -10.73
C ASP A 173 6.56 6.09 -11.61
N ASP A 174 5.66 5.42 -12.34
CA ASP A 174 4.58 6.11 -13.06
C ASP A 174 3.51 6.69 -12.11
N PHE A 175 3.47 6.25 -10.86
CA PHE A 175 2.63 6.85 -9.83
C PHE A 175 3.33 8.02 -9.13
N VAL A 176 4.63 7.96 -9.00
CA VAL A 176 5.48 8.98 -8.38
C VAL A 176 6.22 9.74 -9.51
N PRO A 177 6.14 11.07 -9.61
CA PRO A 177 5.64 12.05 -8.65
C PRO A 177 4.19 12.51 -8.86
N GLU A 178 3.47 12.01 -9.85
CA GLU A 178 2.17 12.58 -10.24
C GLU A 178 1.04 12.26 -9.25
N GLY A 179 1.12 11.09 -8.60
CA GLY A 179 0.03 10.59 -7.76
C GLY A 179 -1.17 10.19 -8.60
N PHE A 180 -2.34 10.24 -8.00
CA PHE A 180 -3.58 9.75 -8.58
C PHE A 180 -4.22 10.77 -9.53
N GLY A 181 -4.44 10.45 -10.82
CA GLY A 181 -5.07 11.42 -11.72
C GLY A 181 -5.23 11.09 -13.19
N SER A 182 -4.43 10.19 -13.76
CA SER A 182 -4.46 9.83 -15.18
C SER A 182 -4.72 8.34 -15.40
N ASP A 183 -4.89 7.91 -16.65
CA ASP A 183 -5.01 6.48 -16.98
C ASP A 183 -3.70 5.74 -16.69
N GLU A 184 -2.55 6.41 -16.84
CA GLU A 184 -1.24 5.86 -16.51
C GLU A 184 -1.10 5.62 -15.01
N THR A 185 -1.54 6.56 -14.18
CA THR A 185 -1.40 6.43 -12.73
C THR A 185 -2.41 5.47 -12.13
N VAL A 186 -3.66 5.39 -12.62
CA VAL A 186 -4.65 4.44 -12.07
C VAL A 186 -4.32 2.98 -12.39
N ARG A 187 -3.58 2.70 -13.48
CA ARG A 187 -3.14 1.33 -13.81
C ARG A 187 -2.13 0.78 -12.81
N VAL A 188 -1.42 1.66 -12.10
CA VAL A 188 -0.40 1.34 -11.10
C VAL A 188 -0.74 1.89 -9.72
N ASP A 189 -2.02 2.18 -9.46
CA ASP A 189 -2.50 2.61 -8.14
C ASP A 189 -2.49 1.45 -7.14
N TYR A 190 -1.31 0.91 -6.88
CA TYR A 190 -1.00 -0.03 -5.81
C TYR A 190 0.33 0.37 -5.16
N GLY A 191 0.43 0.07 -3.89
CA GLY A 191 1.64 0.29 -3.11
C GLY A 191 1.81 -0.77 -2.05
N PHE A 192 3.03 -0.90 -1.55
CA PHE A 192 3.32 -1.80 -0.45
C PHE A 192 3.95 -1.05 0.70
N ALA A 193 3.53 -1.41 1.91
CA ALA A 193 4.12 -0.95 3.15
C ALA A 193 4.86 -2.11 3.81
N ARG A 194 6.17 -1.97 4.03
CA ARG A 194 6.90 -2.89 4.90
C ARG A 194 6.68 -2.45 6.34
N VAL A 195 6.07 -3.32 7.12
CA VAL A 195 5.81 -3.09 8.55
C VAL A 195 6.81 -3.87 9.40
N GLY A 196 7.28 -3.27 10.48
CA GLY A 196 8.17 -3.91 11.43
C GLY A 196 7.46 -4.94 12.32
N LEU A 197 7.99 -5.18 13.50
CA LEU A 197 7.34 -6.02 14.50
C LEU A 197 6.13 -5.32 15.11
N ARG A 198 5.26 -6.11 15.76
CA ARG A 198 4.10 -5.59 16.49
C ARG A 198 4.53 -4.45 17.42
N ILE A 199 3.87 -3.31 17.32
CA ILE A 199 4.06 -2.19 18.22
C ILE A 199 3.03 -2.28 19.36
N ALA A 200 3.37 -1.89 20.55
CA ALA A 200 2.59 -2.04 21.78
C ALA A 200 2.60 -3.46 22.39
N GLY A 201 2.44 -3.53 23.70
CA GLY A 201 2.44 -4.79 24.43
C GLY A 201 3.78 -5.54 24.46
N GLY A 202 4.90 -4.91 24.05
CA GLY A 202 6.23 -5.55 24.02
C GLY A 202 6.36 -6.67 22.98
N GLY A 203 5.56 -6.61 21.90
CA GLY A 203 5.49 -7.68 20.90
C GLY A 203 6.74 -7.81 20.07
N THR A 204 7.13 -9.07 19.81
CA THR A 204 8.21 -9.44 18.87
C THR A 204 7.66 -10.22 17.68
N THR A 205 6.35 -10.16 17.46
CA THR A 205 5.64 -10.95 16.45
C THR A 205 5.60 -10.19 15.13
N GLU A 206 5.91 -10.86 14.04
CA GLU A 206 5.67 -10.39 12.69
C GLU A 206 4.19 -10.49 12.34
N LEU A 207 3.72 -9.62 11.47
CA LEU A 207 2.31 -9.56 11.09
C LEU A 207 1.86 -10.85 10.35
N ASP A 208 2.63 -11.30 9.39
CA ASP A 208 2.31 -12.51 8.61
C ASP A 208 2.48 -13.79 9.42
N ALA A 209 3.34 -13.82 10.45
CA ALA A 209 3.37 -14.89 11.44
C ALA A 209 2.07 -14.94 12.27
N ALA A 210 1.48 -13.78 12.55
CA ALA A 210 0.25 -13.68 13.33
C ALA A 210 -1.01 -13.99 12.51
N THR A 211 -1.06 -13.55 11.23
CA THR A 211 -2.29 -13.56 10.41
C THR A 211 -2.21 -14.47 9.19
N GLY A 212 -1.01 -14.87 8.79
CA GLY A 212 -0.71 -15.36 7.46
C GLY A 212 -0.77 -14.24 6.40
N GLY A 213 -0.40 -14.58 5.16
CA GLY A 213 -0.44 -13.68 4.02
C GLY A 213 -0.97 -14.37 2.76
N TYR A 214 -1.32 -13.58 1.74
CA TYR A 214 -1.71 -14.06 0.42
C TYR A 214 -0.56 -13.89 -0.58
N GLY A 215 -0.39 -14.85 -1.50
CA GLY A 215 0.47 -14.66 -2.66
C GLY A 215 -0.12 -13.65 -3.65
N LEU A 216 0.72 -13.08 -4.50
CA LEU A 216 0.30 -12.22 -5.61
C LEU A 216 -0.01 -13.06 -6.85
N ASN A 217 -1.08 -12.71 -7.56
CA ASN A 217 -1.31 -13.16 -8.92
C ASN A 217 -0.93 -12.03 -9.89
N THR A 218 0.07 -12.29 -10.70
CA THR A 218 0.54 -11.36 -11.74
C THR A 218 0.24 -11.86 -13.16
N ALA A 219 -0.47 -12.98 -13.27
CA ALA A 219 -0.94 -13.49 -14.55
C ALA A 219 -2.23 -12.81 -14.97
N THR A 220 -2.43 -12.70 -16.28
CA THR A 220 -3.68 -12.20 -16.85
C THR A 220 -4.86 -13.09 -16.46
N ILE A 221 -5.93 -12.50 -15.96
CA ILE A 221 -7.16 -13.17 -15.60
C ILE A 221 -8.31 -12.63 -16.46
N ALA A 222 -9.12 -13.52 -16.99
CA ALA A 222 -10.32 -13.15 -17.77
C ALA A 222 -11.35 -12.40 -16.89
N ASN A 223 -12.11 -11.51 -17.50
CA ASN A 223 -13.20 -10.80 -16.82
C ASN A 223 -14.27 -11.73 -16.25
N SER A 224 -14.53 -12.86 -16.92
CA SER A 224 -15.51 -13.87 -16.50
C SER A 224 -15.15 -14.61 -15.22
N VAL A 225 -13.89 -14.59 -14.80
CA VAL A 225 -13.48 -15.20 -13.52
C VAL A 225 -14.03 -14.37 -12.36
N THR A 226 -14.73 -15.04 -11.46
CA THR A 226 -15.25 -14.42 -10.23
C THR A 226 -14.11 -13.89 -9.39
N LYS A 227 -14.20 -12.62 -9.02
CA LYS A 227 -13.31 -11.93 -8.07
C LYS A 227 -14.09 -11.56 -6.82
N TRP A 228 -13.37 -11.45 -5.72
CA TRP A 228 -13.90 -11.00 -4.45
C TRP A 228 -13.13 -9.76 -4.02
N ALA A 229 -13.80 -8.63 -3.90
CA ALA A 229 -13.23 -7.37 -3.43
C ALA A 229 -13.66 -7.12 -1.99
N PHE A 230 -12.73 -6.74 -1.12
CA PHE A 230 -12.95 -6.47 0.30
C PHE A 230 -12.43 -5.10 0.70
N GLY A 231 -12.93 -4.55 1.80
CA GLY A 231 -12.44 -3.30 2.37
C GLY A 231 -13.27 -2.83 3.57
N TYR A 232 -12.82 -1.73 4.15
CA TYR A 232 -13.48 -1.08 5.28
C TYR A 232 -14.02 0.31 4.84
N PRO A 233 -15.12 0.37 4.09
CA PRO A 233 -15.69 1.64 3.66
C PRO A 233 -16.17 2.45 4.86
N ALA A 234 -16.00 3.78 4.81
CA ALA A 234 -16.29 4.65 5.95
C ALA A 234 -17.23 5.82 5.63
N ALA A 235 -17.65 5.97 4.37
CA ALA A 235 -18.55 7.03 3.96
C ALA A 235 -19.99 6.54 3.74
N GLY A 236 -20.95 7.47 3.78
CA GLY A 236 -22.35 7.22 3.54
C GLY A 236 -22.97 6.30 4.60
N ARG A 237 -23.45 5.12 4.18
CA ARG A 237 -24.04 4.13 5.09
C ARG A 237 -23.03 3.35 5.91
N TYR A 238 -21.76 3.36 5.50
CA TYR A 238 -20.67 2.62 6.12
C TYR A 238 -20.00 3.47 7.20
N LYS A 239 -19.42 2.82 8.19
CA LYS A 239 -18.78 3.48 9.33
C LYS A 239 -17.30 3.08 9.50
N GLY A 240 -16.77 2.29 8.59
CA GLY A 240 -15.38 1.88 8.60
C GLY A 240 -14.99 0.77 9.58
N ASN A 241 -15.94 0.22 10.31
CA ASN A 241 -15.66 -0.82 11.31
C ASN A 241 -15.88 -2.23 10.80
N ASP A 242 -16.62 -2.38 9.71
CA ASP A 242 -17.14 -3.63 9.18
C ASP A 242 -16.39 -3.99 7.89
N LEU A 243 -15.95 -5.25 7.79
CA LEU A 243 -15.37 -5.78 6.56
C LEU A 243 -16.50 -6.02 5.55
N VAL A 244 -16.51 -5.19 4.53
CA VAL A 244 -17.49 -5.24 3.46
C VAL A 244 -16.92 -5.93 2.25
N TYR A 245 -17.75 -6.67 1.50
CA TYR A 245 -17.34 -7.34 0.28
C TYR A 245 -18.27 -7.11 -0.89
N CYS A 246 -17.69 -7.22 -2.08
CA CYS A 246 -18.36 -7.34 -3.36
C CYS A 246 -17.83 -8.57 -4.08
N THR A 247 -18.65 -9.22 -4.89
CA THR A 247 -18.19 -10.41 -5.66
C THR A 247 -18.90 -10.51 -7.00
N GLY A 248 -18.19 -11.01 -7.97
CA GLY A 248 -18.71 -11.26 -9.32
C GLY A 248 -17.64 -11.25 -10.41
N PRO A 249 -18.05 -11.35 -11.66
CA PRO A 249 -17.21 -11.08 -12.80
C PRO A 249 -16.85 -9.60 -12.86
N THR A 250 -15.78 -9.28 -13.58
CA THR A 250 -15.35 -7.89 -13.81
C THR A 250 -15.69 -7.45 -15.23
N ILE A 251 -15.65 -6.15 -15.43
CA ILE A 251 -15.69 -5.48 -16.73
C ILE A 251 -14.36 -4.76 -16.98
N ASP A 252 -14.08 -4.42 -18.22
CA ASP A 252 -13.07 -3.41 -18.52
C ASP A 252 -13.60 -2.03 -18.15
N ASP A 253 -12.71 -1.09 -17.84
CA ASP A 253 -13.11 0.29 -17.57
C ASP A 253 -13.82 0.87 -18.80
N PRO A 254 -15.07 1.36 -18.66
CA PRO A 254 -15.87 1.82 -19.80
C PRO A 254 -15.33 3.11 -20.45
N TYR A 255 -14.39 3.79 -19.82
CA TYR A 255 -13.75 5.00 -20.33
C TYR A 255 -12.31 4.74 -20.79
N GLY A 256 -11.87 3.48 -20.82
CA GLY A 256 -10.64 3.04 -21.47
C GLY A 256 -9.40 2.94 -20.58
N ALA A 257 -9.51 3.25 -19.28
CA ALA A 257 -8.37 3.00 -18.38
C ALA A 257 -8.07 1.48 -18.31
N PRO A 258 -6.79 1.05 -18.24
CA PRO A 258 -6.44 -0.37 -18.27
C PRO A 258 -6.65 -1.05 -16.89
N THR A 259 -7.82 -0.86 -16.30
CA THR A 259 -8.23 -1.37 -15.00
C THR A 259 -9.41 -2.35 -15.11
N TRP A 260 -9.70 -3.08 -14.03
CA TRP A 260 -10.94 -3.84 -13.89
C TRP A 260 -11.98 -3.04 -13.10
N GLY A 261 -13.26 -3.23 -13.47
CA GLY A 261 -14.41 -2.82 -12.67
C GLY A 261 -15.17 -4.03 -12.14
N ILE A 262 -15.47 -4.05 -10.85
CA ILE A 262 -16.39 -5.01 -10.22
C ILE A 262 -17.64 -4.29 -9.74
N GLY A 263 -18.82 -4.91 -9.87
CA GLY A 263 -20.07 -4.37 -9.32
C GLY A 263 -19.95 -4.19 -7.80
N CYS A 264 -19.85 -2.94 -7.32
CA CYS A 264 -19.53 -2.67 -5.94
C CYS A 264 -19.88 -1.23 -5.55
N ASN A 265 -20.45 -1.03 -4.37
CA ASN A 265 -20.81 0.27 -3.82
C ASN A 265 -20.03 0.63 -2.54
N MET A 266 -18.91 -0.03 -2.30
CA MET A 266 -18.01 0.41 -1.24
C MET A 266 -17.57 1.85 -1.50
N THR A 267 -17.35 2.57 -0.42
CA THR A 267 -17.05 4.00 -0.42
C THR A 267 -15.64 4.26 0.08
N GLY A 268 -15.25 5.53 0.20
CA GLY A 268 -13.99 5.95 0.76
C GLY A 268 -13.65 5.29 2.08
N GLY A 269 -12.38 5.00 2.28
CA GLY A 269 -11.86 4.14 3.33
C GLY A 269 -11.66 2.69 2.90
N SER A 270 -12.35 2.20 1.84
CA SER A 270 -12.10 0.88 1.27
C SER A 270 -10.86 0.83 0.36
N SER A 271 -10.31 1.97 -0.02
CA SER A 271 -9.10 2.11 -0.84
C SER A 271 -7.97 1.21 -0.37
N GLY A 272 -7.35 0.47 -1.29
CA GLY A 272 -6.31 -0.51 -0.98
C GLY A 272 -6.80 -1.85 -0.43
N GLY A 273 -8.09 -1.99 -0.17
CA GLY A 273 -8.69 -3.27 0.21
C GLY A 273 -8.49 -4.31 -0.90
N PRO A 274 -8.23 -5.58 -0.56
CA PRO A 274 -7.77 -6.59 -1.51
C PRO A 274 -8.87 -7.08 -2.44
N TRP A 275 -8.48 -7.41 -3.69
CA TRP A 275 -9.25 -8.30 -4.54
C TRP A 275 -8.54 -9.64 -4.62
N ILE A 276 -9.29 -10.72 -4.40
CA ILE A 276 -8.75 -12.08 -4.46
C ILE A 276 -9.46 -12.94 -5.52
N VAL A 277 -8.72 -13.93 -5.99
CA VAL A 277 -9.18 -14.97 -6.93
C VAL A 277 -8.75 -16.36 -6.43
N GLY A 278 -9.16 -17.40 -7.15
CA GLY A 278 -8.73 -18.77 -6.86
C GLY A 278 -9.42 -19.41 -5.66
N THR A 279 -10.52 -18.82 -5.19
CA THR A 279 -11.34 -19.37 -4.11
C THR A 279 -12.83 -19.19 -4.37
N THR A 280 -13.62 -20.11 -3.86
CA THR A 280 -15.10 -20.01 -3.76
C THR A 280 -15.54 -19.70 -2.33
N ASN A 281 -14.62 -19.75 -1.37
CA ASN A 281 -14.87 -19.44 0.04
C ASN A 281 -13.67 -18.65 0.64
N PRO A 282 -13.72 -17.32 0.64
CA PRO A 282 -12.67 -16.46 1.20
C PRO A 282 -12.36 -16.66 2.69
N ALA A 283 -13.26 -17.28 3.45
CA ALA A 283 -12.99 -17.61 4.87
C ALA A 283 -11.92 -18.69 5.03
N VAL A 284 -11.70 -19.50 3.98
CA VAL A 284 -10.71 -20.59 3.98
C VAL A 284 -9.54 -20.22 3.09
N TYR A 285 -8.35 -20.21 3.66
CA TYR A 285 -7.12 -20.00 2.89
C TYR A 285 -6.72 -21.28 2.14
N THR A 286 -6.35 -21.10 0.90
CA THR A 286 -5.68 -22.12 0.10
C THR A 286 -4.50 -21.46 -0.65
N SER A 287 -3.52 -22.23 -1.07
CA SER A 287 -2.38 -21.70 -1.85
C SER A 287 -2.80 -21.14 -3.22
N SER A 288 -3.99 -21.47 -3.69
CA SER A 288 -4.58 -20.88 -4.92
C SER A 288 -5.31 -19.56 -4.69
N THR A 289 -5.53 -19.15 -3.42
CA THR A 289 -6.14 -17.85 -3.11
C THR A 289 -5.09 -16.77 -3.22
N LEU A 290 -5.21 -15.93 -4.26
CA LEU A 290 -4.19 -14.96 -4.63
C LEU A 290 -4.78 -13.55 -4.74
N LEU A 291 -3.98 -12.55 -4.36
CA LEU A 291 -4.25 -11.12 -4.58
C LEU A 291 -4.08 -10.77 -6.05
N THR A 292 -5.04 -10.07 -6.65
CA THR A 292 -5.01 -9.74 -8.08
C THR A 292 -5.29 -8.28 -8.41
N SER A 293 -5.79 -7.51 -7.43
CA SER A 293 -6.08 -6.08 -7.53
C SER A 293 -6.29 -5.49 -6.13
N VAL A 294 -6.55 -4.19 -6.08
CA VAL A 294 -7.02 -3.47 -4.89
C VAL A 294 -8.18 -2.53 -5.25
N ASN A 295 -8.97 -2.13 -4.29
CA ASN A 295 -9.93 -1.04 -4.45
C ASN A 295 -9.18 0.27 -4.70
N SER A 296 -9.51 0.95 -5.77
CA SER A 296 -8.84 2.17 -6.19
C SER A 296 -9.82 3.35 -6.35
N TYR A 297 -10.74 3.30 -7.30
CA TYR A 297 -11.63 4.41 -7.61
C TYR A 297 -13.00 3.96 -8.11
N GLY A 298 -13.91 4.94 -8.27
CA GLY A 298 -15.21 4.77 -8.91
C GLY A 298 -15.52 5.85 -9.94
N TYR A 299 -16.69 5.78 -10.54
CA TYR A 299 -17.24 6.85 -11.38
C TYR A 299 -18.59 7.33 -10.84
N ASN A 300 -18.85 8.63 -10.96
CA ASN A 300 -20.16 9.18 -10.67
C ASN A 300 -21.23 8.51 -11.56
N GLY A 301 -22.27 8.01 -10.93
CA GLY A 301 -23.38 7.34 -11.63
C GLY A 301 -23.15 5.87 -11.95
N LEU A 302 -21.98 5.31 -11.70
CA LEU A 302 -21.70 3.89 -11.82
C LEU A 302 -21.59 3.23 -10.43
N THR A 303 -22.16 2.03 -10.30
CA THR A 303 -21.99 1.20 -9.10
C THR A 303 -20.93 0.15 -9.34
N TYR A 304 -19.73 0.65 -9.59
CA TYR A 304 -18.54 -0.16 -9.79
C TYR A 304 -17.38 0.40 -8.98
N MET A 305 -16.60 -0.49 -8.39
CA MET A 305 -15.26 -0.22 -7.87
C MET A 305 -14.27 -0.63 -8.95
N PHE A 306 -13.32 0.23 -9.25
CA PHE A 306 -12.25 -0.04 -10.20
C PHE A 306 -10.92 -0.26 -9.47
N GLY A 307 -10.05 -1.05 -10.09
CA GLY A 307 -8.73 -1.34 -9.54
C GLY A 307 -7.72 -1.78 -10.60
N PRO A 308 -6.43 -1.57 -10.33
CA PRO A 308 -5.34 -1.92 -11.22
C PRO A 308 -5.31 -3.43 -11.49
N ARG A 309 -4.85 -3.84 -12.67
CA ARG A 309 -4.57 -5.24 -13.02
C ARG A 309 -3.16 -5.57 -12.62
N PHE A 310 -3.00 -6.46 -11.64
CA PHE A 310 -1.66 -6.88 -11.24
C PHE A 310 -0.95 -7.62 -12.37
N ASN A 311 0.32 -7.33 -12.53
CA ASN A 311 1.19 -7.82 -13.57
C ASN A 311 2.64 -7.94 -13.06
N THR A 312 3.60 -8.10 -13.95
CA THR A 312 5.03 -8.19 -13.61
C THR A 312 5.59 -6.92 -12.97
N GLU A 313 5.03 -5.73 -13.30
CA GLU A 313 5.41 -4.46 -12.65
C GLU A 313 5.00 -4.49 -11.17
N THR A 314 3.82 -5.03 -10.85
CA THR A 314 3.37 -5.20 -9.45
C THR A 314 4.33 -6.10 -8.67
N GLN A 315 4.82 -7.19 -9.29
CA GLN A 315 5.83 -8.06 -8.69
C GLN A 315 7.14 -7.32 -8.43
N THR A 316 7.54 -6.41 -9.32
CA THR A 316 8.76 -5.60 -9.16
C THR A 316 8.63 -4.64 -7.96
N VAL A 317 7.47 -3.96 -7.82
CA VAL A 317 7.20 -3.09 -6.67
C VAL A 317 7.19 -3.88 -5.36
N PHE A 318 6.57 -5.06 -5.34
CA PHE A 318 6.59 -5.96 -4.18
C PHE A 318 8.01 -6.42 -3.83
N THR A 319 8.83 -6.78 -4.83
CA THR A 319 10.22 -7.19 -4.62
C THR A 319 11.05 -6.05 -4.03
N SER A 320 10.80 -4.81 -4.44
CA SER A 320 11.45 -3.63 -3.83
C SER A 320 11.02 -3.42 -2.38
N ALA A 321 9.76 -3.70 -2.05
CA ALA A 321 9.29 -3.65 -0.67
C ALA A 321 9.98 -4.70 0.22
N THR A 322 10.16 -5.93 -0.27
CA THR A 322 10.83 -7.01 0.48
C THR A 322 12.33 -6.79 0.59
N SER A 323 13.00 -6.35 -0.48
CA SER A 323 14.45 -6.08 -0.44
C SER A 323 14.82 -4.81 0.32
N GLY A 324 13.87 -3.88 0.48
CA GLY A 324 14.11 -2.57 1.07
C GLY A 324 14.90 -1.61 0.18
N SER A 325 15.00 -1.91 -1.12
CA SER A 325 15.80 -1.15 -2.06
C SER A 325 14.99 -0.76 -3.29
N ALA A 326 15.19 0.43 -3.81
CA ALA A 326 14.63 0.85 -5.09
C ALA A 326 15.16 -0.04 -6.21
N SER A 327 14.32 -0.32 -7.19
CA SER A 327 14.67 -0.98 -8.44
C SER A 327 14.20 -0.13 -9.62
N SER A 328 14.59 -0.48 -10.84
CA SER A 328 14.11 0.23 -12.03
C SER A 328 12.58 0.21 -12.09
N GLY A 329 11.95 1.36 -12.22
CA GLY A 329 10.50 1.53 -12.25
C GLY A 329 9.83 1.56 -10.88
N VAL A 330 10.59 1.66 -9.77
CA VAL A 330 10.05 1.64 -8.41
C VAL A 330 10.69 2.68 -7.52
N SER A 331 9.84 3.53 -6.96
CA SER A 331 10.20 4.48 -5.91
C SER A 331 9.99 3.88 -4.53
N VAL A 332 10.97 4.11 -3.66
CA VAL A 332 10.99 3.61 -2.28
C VAL A 332 11.28 4.75 -1.33
N VAL A 333 10.56 4.80 -0.22
CA VAL A 333 10.87 5.70 0.89
C VAL A 333 10.91 4.92 2.20
N CYS A 334 11.94 5.14 2.99
CA CYS A 334 12.00 4.64 4.36
C CYS A 334 11.39 5.67 5.30
N SER A 335 10.37 5.25 6.02
CA SER A 335 9.67 6.08 7.00
C SER A 335 10.30 5.89 8.38
N VAL A 336 11.24 6.78 8.73
CA VAL A 336 11.67 6.96 10.13
C VAL A 336 11.43 8.43 10.46
N GLY A 337 10.37 8.71 11.21
CA GLY A 337 10.03 10.07 11.64
C GLY A 337 9.15 10.88 10.68
N THR A 338 8.98 12.17 11.00
CA THR A 338 8.12 13.11 10.27
C THR A 338 8.71 13.61 8.94
N SER A 339 9.95 13.25 8.65
CA SER A 339 10.62 13.50 7.38
C SER A 339 11.17 12.18 6.86
N ALA A 340 10.73 11.77 5.66
CA ALA A 340 11.21 10.55 5.03
C ALA A 340 12.71 10.66 4.70
N PRO A 341 13.59 9.91 5.35
CA PRO A 341 14.94 9.74 4.87
C PRO A 341 14.93 8.76 3.70
N ASN A 342 15.76 9.00 2.72
CA ASN A 342 16.06 8.00 1.69
C ASN A 342 16.61 6.73 2.36
N CYS A 343 16.13 5.55 1.96
CA CYS A 343 16.67 4.24 2.38
C CYS A 343 18.13 4.07 2.00
#